data_3ba1423182eba6fb01aa287a80814787
#
_entry.id   3ba1423182eba6fb01aa287a80814787
#
_cell.length_a   1.000
_cell.length_b   1.000
_cell.length_c   1.000
_cell.angle_alpha   90.00
_cell.angle_beta   90.00
_cell.angle_gamma   90.00
#
_symmetry.space_group_name_H-M   'P 1'
#
loop_
_entity.id
_entity.type
_entity.pdbx_description
1 polymer ?
#
loop_
_entity_poly.entity_id
_entity_poly.type
_entity_poly.pdbx_seq_one_letter_code
_entity_poly.pdbx_strand_id
1 'polypeptide(L)'
;MKSTTKTLIKIVLGGLGVVMAVAIAVAGYLIYPGTPSSASSLIFQGYVPLPSDGLLSVLDYLAVNDDKLFVTSESTGDVYSIHLRKNSLPTVTDISKLTGDPAAHGVVIDPSSHLAFVTRSEANTVDIFDPAKMATIKRIPVADDPDALFYDEFDKLVYVASGDSHLATLIDPATQATIATIPLGGAPEYAAFDTSTKLLYQNLHDTSTVVAVDIAKRAVVQGWPLQGCEAPTGMAIDEVHRRLFIGCNANSVLAVFDLNEHRVVATVPIGKAPDSVAFDPELNRIYATGKSGILAVVQQDEPNKYRVLDTIHLHYGAHTLTFDPATHALYVAYASLVVNPRVAVFIPRTL
;
A
#
# COMPACT_ATOMS: atom_id res chain seq x y z
N MET A 1 -62.41 2.71 -12.55
CA MET A 1 -61.43 3.41 -11.73
C MET A 1 -60.76 2.62 -10.61
N LYS A 2 -61.38 1.62 -9.99
CA LYS A 2 -60.75 0.85 -8.86
C LYS A 2 -59.68 -0.19 -9.27
N SER A 3 -59.64 -0.61 -10.55
CA SER A 3 -58.65 -1.64 -11.01
C SER A 3 -57.27 -1.08 -11.32
N THR A 4 -57.18 0.12 -11.92
CA THR A 4 -55.93 0.78 -12.28
C THR A 4 -55.09 1.20 -11.07
N THR A 5 -55.75 1.65 -10.00
CA THR A 5 -55.08 2.07 -8.78
C THR A 5 -54.37 0.88 -8.04
N LYS A 6 -55.03 -0.30 -8.05
CA LYS A 6 -54.40 -1.50 -7.41
C LYS A 6 -53.19 -2.01 -8.19
N THR A 7 -53.20 -1.89 -9.50
CA THR A 7 -52.06 -2.29 -10.38
C THR A 7 -50.90 -1.32 -10.19
N LEU A 8 -51.17 0.00 -10.15
CA LEU A 8 -50.11 1.00 -9.91
C LEU A 8 -49.45 0.84 -8.55
N ILE A 9 -50.22 0.59 -7.49
CA ILE A 9 -49.69 0.34 -6.12
C ILE A 9 -48.80 -0.90 -6.12
N LYS A 10 -49.17 -1.99 -6.79
CA LYS A 10 -48.32 -3.20 -6.87
C LYS A 10 -47.01 -2.95 -7.62
N ILE A 11 -47.03 -2.16 -8.70
CA ILE A 11 -45.80 -1.80 -9.45
C ILE A 11 -44.90 -0.91 -8.60
N VAL A 12 -45.43 0.09 -7.89
CA VAL A 12 -44.66 0.97 -7.04
C VAL A 12 -44.08 0.22 -5.83
N LEU A 13 -44.85 -0.64 -5.17
CA LEU A 13 -44.38 -1.48 -4.06
C LEU A 13 -43.35 -2.52 -4.52
N GLY A 14 -43.52 -3.11 -5.71
CA GLY A 14 -42.54 -4.00 -6.33
C GLY A 14 -41.22 -3.29 -6.65
N GLY A 15 -41.30 -2.08 -7.21
CA GLY A 15 -40.13 -1.25 -7.49
C GLY A 15 -39.37 -0.82 -6.22
N LEU A 16 -40.10 -0.41 -5.18
CA LEU A 16 -39.48 -0.11 -3.88
C LEU A 16 -38.85 -1.33 -3.23
N GLY A 17 -39.46 -2.51 -3.33
CA GLY A 17 -38.90 -3.75 -2.83
C GLY A 17 -37.59 -4.16 -3.53
N VAL A 18 -37.51 -3.97 -4.86
CA VAL A 18 -36.27 -4.23 -5.63
C VAL A 18 -35.18 -3.23 -5.25
N VAL A 19 -35.50 -1.93 -5.16
CA VAL A 19 -34.52 -0.91 -4.75
C VAL A 19 -33.97 -1.19 -3.35
N MET A 20 -34.85 -1.56 -2.41
CA MET A 20 -34.44 -1.89 -1.05
C MET A 20 -33.62 -3.18 -0.99
N ALA A 21 -33.95 -4.19 -1.78
CA ALA A 21 -33.16 -5.41 -1.85
C ALA A 21 -31.77 -5.19 -2.45
N VAL A 22 -31.66 -4.36 -3.48
CA VAL A 22 -30.37 -3.93 -4.06
C VAL A 22 -29.56 -3.14 -3.05
N ALA A 23 -30.18 -2.18 -2.36
CA ALA A 23 -29.51 -1.39 -1.31
C ALA A 23 -28.99 -2.26 -0.17
N ILE A 24 -29.75 -3.27 0.29
CA ILE A 24 -29.32 -4.20 1.33
C ILE A 24 -28.18 -5.11 0.80
N ALA A 25 -28.23 -5.55 -0.44
CA ALA A 25 -27.17 -6.36 -1.04
C ALA A 25 -25.87 -5.57 -1.19
N VAL A 26 -25.95 -4.30 -1.63
CA VAL A 26 -24.81 -3.39 -1.72
C VAL A 26 -24.24 -3.08 -0.35
N ALA A 27 -25.08 -2.79 0.65
CA ALA A 27 -24.65 -2.57 2.02
C ALA A 27 -23.99 -3.84 2.60
N GLY A 28 -24.57 -5.01 2.36
CA GLY A 28 -24.00 -6.30 2.77
C GLY A 28 -22.63 -6.54 2.14
N TYR A 29 -22.46 -6.25 0.86
CA TYR A 29 -21.18 -6.36 0.17
C TYR A 29 -20.13 -5.38 0.72
N LEU A 30 -20.51 -4.14 1.05
CA LEU A 30 -19.61 -3.14 1.63
C LEU A 30 -19.20 -3.46 3.08
N ILE A 31 -20.08 -4.13 3.84
CA ILE A 31 -19.86 -4.43 5.26
C ILE A 31 -19.13 -5.76 5.47
N TYR A 32 -19.43 -6.77 4.65
CA TYR A 32 -18.89 -8.12 4.80
C TYR A 32 -18.18 -8.57 3.53
N PRO A 33 -16.87 -8.37 3.44
CA PRO A 33 -16.10 -8.96 2.35
C PRO A 33 -16.24 -10.48 2.43
N GLY A 34 -16.63 -11.08 1.30
CA GLY A 34 -16.66 -12.54 1.16
C GLY A 34 -15.25 -13.14 1.26
N THR A 35 -15.17 -14.47 1.14
CA THR A 35 -13.88 -15.12 0.94
C THR A 35 -13.33 -14.73 -0.44
N PRO A 36 -12.00 -14.46 -0.56
CA PRO A 36 -11.37 -14.26 -1.85
C PRO A 36 -11.63 -15.43 -2.81
N SER A 37 -11.58 -15.17 -4.11
CA SER A 37 -11.63 -16.25 -5.10
C SER A 37 -10.47 -17.22 -4.90
N SER A 38 -10.70 -18.50 -5.24
CA SER A 38 -9.63 -19.51 -5.17
C SER A 38 -8.49 -19.15 -6.13
N ALA A 39 -7.28 -19.41 -5.70
CA ALA A 39 -6.06 -19.16 -6.44
C ALA A 39 -5.18 -20.42 -6.53
N SER A 40 -4.44 -20.56 -7.62
CA SER A 40 -3.47 -21.65 -7.79
C SER A 40 -2.14 -21.34 -7.11
N SER A 41 -1.76 -20.08 -7.04
CA SER A 41 -0.46 -19.60 -6.54
C SER A 41 -0.46 -19.18 -5.06
N LEU A 42 -1.62 -18.87 -4.49
CA LEU A 42 -1.80 -18.42 -3.11
C LEU A 42 -2.84 -19.23 -2.35
N ILE A 43 -2.65 -19.37 -1.06
CA ILE A 43 -3.63 -19.94 -0.11
C ILE A 43 -4.12 -18.82 0.80
N PHE A 44 -5.41 -18.51 0.75
CA PHE A 44 -6.02 -17.61 1.70
C PHE A 44 -6.10 -18.27 3.09
N GLN A 45 -5.45 -17.65 4.08
CA GLN A 45 -5.42 -18.14 5.47
C GLN A 45 -6.59 -17.60 6.29
N GLY A 46 -7.10 -16.43 5.96
CA GLY A 46 -8.17 -15.77 6.68
C GLY A 46 -7.92 -14.27 6.84
N TYR A 47 -8.72 -13.67 7.71
CA TYR A 47 -8.61 -12.26 8.06
C TYR A 47 -8.11 -12.08 9.49
N VAL A 48 -7.23 -11.09 9.69
CA VAL A 48 -6.90 -10.54 11.00
C VAL A 48 -7.84 -9.37 11.26
N PRO A 49 -8.81 -9.48 12.18
CA PRO A 49 -9.71 -8.38 12.50
C PRO A 49 -8.97 -7.32 13.30
N LEU A 50 -9.17 -6.04 12.96
CA LEU A 50 -8.62 -4.92 13.70
C LEU A 50 -9.70 -4.29 14.59
N PRO A 51 -9.35 -3.76 15.78
CA PRO A 51 -10.26 -2.98 16.59
C PRO A 51 -10.75 -1.76 15.81
N SER A 52 -12.05 -1.51 15.78
CA SER A 52 -12.65 -0.34 15.15
C SER A 52 -13.45 0.44 16.16
N ASP A 53 -13.20 1.73 16.26
CA ASP A 53 -13.92 2.65 17.13
C ASP A 53 -14.95 3.49 16.33
N GLY A 54 -15.12 3.21 15.03
CA GLY A 54 -15.97 4.00 14.13
C GLY A 54 -16.78 3.15 13.15
N LEU A 55 -17.71 3.83 12.48
CA LEU A 55 -18.54 3.26 11.42
C LEU A 55 -17.76 2.98 10.12
N LEU A 56 -16.65 3.67 9.93
CA LEU A 56 -15.84 3.62 8.72
C LEU A 56 -14.37 3.50 9.09
N SER A 57 -13.66 2.56 8.48
CA SER A 57 -12.22 2.42 8.62
C SER A 57 -11.60 2.26 7.25
N VAL A 58 -10.73 3.19 6.91
CA VAL A 58 -9.91 3.16 5.71
C VAL A 58 -8.50 2.83 6.18
N LEU A 59 -8.06 1.60 5.90
CA LEU A 59 -6.68 1.19 6.16
C LEU A 59 -5.81 1.61 4.98
N ASP A 60 -4.54 1.84 5.26
CA ASP A 60 -3.59 2.24 4.25
C ASP A 60 -2.31 1.39 4.31
N TYR A 61 -1.12 1.97 4.46
CA TYR A 61 0.13 1.24 4.35
C TYR A 61 0.34 0.19 5.43
N LEU A 62 1.11 -0.83 5.05
CA LEU A 62 1.56 -1.90 5.93
C LEU A 62 3.08 -2.00 5.89
N ALA A 63 3.68 -2.31 7.05
CA ALA A 63 5.09 -2.62 7.15
C ALA A 63 5.31 -3.82 8.06
N VAL A 64 6.12 -4.78 7.60
CA VAL A 64 6.61 -5.89 8.45
C VAL A 64 7.96 -5.49 9.03
N ASN A 65 8.10 -5.66 10.34
CA ASN A 65 9.37 -5.52 11.03
C ASN A 65 9.51 -6.60 12.11
N ASP A 66 10.46 -7.48 11.95
CA ASP A 66 10.66 -8.68 12.77
C ASP A 66 9.36 -9.54 12.84
N ASP A 67 8.82 -9.71 14.02
CA ASP A 67 7.60 -10.48 14.29
C ASP A 67 6.34 -9.61 14.37
N LYS A 68 6.38 -8.39 13.83
CA LYS A 68 5.26 -7.45 13.87
C LYS A 68 4.86 -6.97 12.49
N LEU A 69 3.55 -6.86 12.30
CA LEU A 69 2.95 -6.14 11.19
C LEU A 69 2.36 -4.84 11.71
N PHE A 70 2.80 -3.73 11.14
CA PHE A 70 2.21 -2.41 11.36
C PHE A 70 1.21 -2.12 10.26
N VAL A 71 0.06 -1.55 10.64
CA VAL A 71 -1.01 -1.17 9.70
C VAL A 71 -1.51 0.21 10.10
N THR A 72 -1.55 1.13 9.16
CA THR A 72 -2.06 2.49 9.39
C THR A 72 -3.53 2.60 9.01
N SER A 73 -4.21 3.59 9.61
CA SER A 73 -5.58 3.94 9.29
C SER A 73 -5.67 5.42 8.92
N GLU A 74 -5.96 5.68 7.67
CA GLU A 74 -6.21 7.04 7.18
C GLU A 74 -7.40 7.68 7.90
N SER A 75 -8.50 6.97 8.06
CA SER A 75 -9.73 7.52 8.62
C SER A 75 -9.69 7.83 10.10
N THR A 76 -8.93 7.07 10.90
CA THR A 76 -8.87 7.24 12.37
C THR A 76 -7.53 7.78 12.88
N GLY A 77 -6.51 7.76 12.03
CA GLY A 77 -5.14 8.10 12.42
C GLY A 77 -4.46 7.06 13.31
N ASP A 78 -5.06 5.91 13.50
CA ASP A 78 -4.50 4.84 14.31
C ASP A 78 -3.35 4.14 13.57
N VAL A 79 -2.36 3.66 14.33
CA VAL A 79 -1.38 2.68 13.87
C VAL A 79 -1.56 1.43 14.69
N TYR A 80 -1.89 0.33 14.04
CA TYR A 80 -1.98 -0.99 14.68
C TYR A 80 -0.64 -1.69 14.61
N SER A 81 -0.22 -2.30 15.70
CA SER A 81 0.92 -3.22 15.76
C SER A 81 0.39 -4.61 16.09
N ILE A 82 0.55 -5.54 15.15
CA ILE A 82 0.03 -6.89 15.20
C ILE A 82 1.22 -7.83 15.40
N HIS A 83 1.25 -8.58 16.50
CA HIS A 83 2.26 -9.62 16.71
C HIS A 83 1.96 -10.83 15.81
N LEU A 84 2.88 -11.14 14.91
CA LEU A 84 2.78 -12.25 13.97
C LEU A 84 3.12 -13.58 14.65
N ARG A 85 2.30 -14.60 14.41
CA ARG A 85 2.48 -15.94 14.98
C ARG A 85 2.90 -16.93 13.90
N LYS A 86 3.85 -17.79 14.22
CA LYS A 86 4.43 -18.73 13.23
C LYS A 86 3.42 -19.68 12.55
N ASN A 87 2.35 -20.12 13.16
CA ASN A 87 1.50 -21.17 12.60
C ASN A 87 0.01 -20.92 12.81
N SER A 88 -0.37 -19.67 13.08
CA SER A 88 -1.77 -19.29 13.27
C SER A 88 -1.98 -17.83 12.93
N LEU A 89 -3.20 -17.50 12.54
CA LEU A 89 -3.56 -16.09 12.37
C LEU A 89 -3.50 -15.38 13.72
N PRO A 90 -3.00 -14.12 13.74
CA PRO A 90 -3.11 -13.24 14.89
C PRO A 90 -4.58 -13.04 15.30
N THR A 91 -4.80 -12.84 16.58
CA THR A 91 -6.13 -12.54 17.14
C THR A 91 -6.13 -11.12 17.71
N VAL A 92 -7.29 -10.60 18.11
CA VAL A 92 -7.42 -9.26 18.67
C VAL A 92 -6.51 -9.03 19.89
N THR A 93 -6.18 -10.09 20.65
CA THR A 93 -5.25 -10.02 21.79
C THR A 93 -3.78 -9.84 21.39
N ASP A 94 -3.45 -10.04 20.12
CA ASP A 94 -2.11 -9.84 19.58
C ASP A 94 -1.89 -8.41 19.05
N ILE A 95 -2.90 -7.53 19.17
CA ILE A 95 -2.91 -6.19 18.60
C ILE A 95 -2.78 -5.15 19.69
N SER A 96 -1.81 -4.26 19.52
CA SER A 96 -1.69 -2.99 20.24
C SER A 96 -1.91 -1.83 19.27
N LYS A 97 -2.27 -0.65 19.79
CA LYS A 97 -2.67 0.49 18.97
C LYS A 97 -2.04 1.79 19.48
N LEU A 98 -1.47 2.56 18.56
CA LEU A 98 -1.16 3.98 18.76
C LEU A 98 -2.34 4.78 18.20
N THR A 99 -2.98 5.57 19.04
CA THR A 99 -4.00 6.52 18.60
C THR A 99 -3.36 7.85 18.22
N GLY A 100 -3.75 8.40 17.09
CA GLY A 100 -3.22 9.67 16.58
C GLY A 100 -4.27 10.51 15.88
N ASP A 101 -3.83 11.61 15.30
CA ASP A 101 -4.68 12.46 14.45
C ASP A 101 -5.01 11.72 13.14
N PRO A 102 -6.15 11.99 12.50
CA PRO A 102 -6.53 11.40 11.21
C PRO A 102 -5.47 11.50 10.13
N ALA A 103 -5.65 10.72 9.06
CA ALA A 103 -4.76 10.65 7.89
C ALA A 103 -3.36 10.11 8.23
N ALA A 104 -3.30 8.94 8.91
CA ALA A 104 -2.08 8.15 9.02
C ALA A 104 -1.90 7.32 7.76
N HIS A 105 -0.79 7.53 7.04
CA HIS A 105 -0.44 6.82 5.82
C HIS A 105 0.79 5.92 6.03
N GLY A 106 1.96 6.32 5.56
CA GLY A 106 3.16 5.51 5.63
C GLY A 106 3.65 5.26 7.06
N VAL A 107 4.24 4.09 7.29
CA VAL A 107 4.91 3.73 8.54
C VAL A 107 6.23 3.02 8.25
N VAL A 108 7.31 3.42 8.92
CA VAL A 108 8.63 2.77 8.84
C VAL A 108 9.29 2.70 10.21
N ILE A 109 10.15 1.70 10.39
CA ILE A 109 10.94 1.52 11.60
C ILE A 109 12.42 1.75 11.27
N ASP A 110 13.09 2.57 12.07
CA ASP A 110 14.55 2.66 12.05
C ASP A 110 15.13 1.50 12.84
N PRO A 111 15.82 0.55 12.18
CA PRO A 111 16.35 -0.64 12.85
C PRO A 111 17.48 -0.31 13.86
N SER A 112 18.11 0.86 13.74
CA SER A 112 19.23 1.25 14.62
C SER A 112 18.77 1.87 15.94
N SER A 113 17.76 2.73 15.91
CA SER A 113 17.18 3.36 17.11
C SER A 113 15.99 2.59 17.67
N HIS A 114 15.41 1.68 16.89
CA HIS A 114 14.14 1.01 17.17
C HIS A 114 12.95 1.97 17.30
N LEU A 115 13.06 3.19 16.78
CA LEU A 115 11.97 4.14 16.70
C LEU A 115 11.17 3.89 15.43
N ALA A 116 9.89 4.19 15.50
CA ALA A 116 9.01 4.15 14.35
C ALA A 116 8.54 5.56 13.97
N PHE A 117 8.26 5.74 12.70
CA PHE A 117 7.83 6.99 12.08
C PHE A 117 6.53 6.75 11.32
N VAL A 118 5.56 7.63 11.47
CA VAL A 118 4.29 7.58 10.74
C VAL A 118 3.95 8.96 10.21
N THR A 119 3.55 9.03 8.94
CA THR A 119 3.09 10.27 8.31
C THR A 119 1.67 10.62 8.75
N ARG A 120 1.38 11.93 8.84
CA ARG A 120 0.09 12.55 9.16
C ARG A 120 -0.21 13.60 8.08
N SER A 121 -0.89 13.19 7.00
CA SER A 121 -1.05 14.06 5.85
C SER A 121 -1.87 15.32 6.14
N GLU A 122 -3.00 15.21 6.85
CA GLU A 122 -3.79 16.38 7.23
C GLU A 122 -3.07 17.37 8.17
N ALA A 123 -2.11 16.88 8.97
CA ALA A 123 -1.37 17.70 9.93
C ALA A 123 -0.03 18.19 9.36
N ASN A 124 0.39 17.71 8.20
CA ASN A 124 1.72 17.98 7.60
C ASN A 124 2.86 17.67 8.56
N THR A 125 2.78 16.51 9.22
CA THR A 125 3.75 16.07 10.22
C THR A 125 4.13 14.60 10.06
N VAL A 126 5.25 14.25 10.69
CA VAL A 126 5.64 12.86 10.99
C VAL A 126 5.67 12.71 12.50
N ASP A 127 4.93 11.71 13.01
CA ASP A 127 5.04 11.32 14.42
C ASP A 127 6.15 10.28 14.57
N ILE A 128 7.08 10.53 15.51
CA ILE A 128 8.03 9.55 16.01
C ILE A 128 7.41 8.87 17.21
N PHE A 129 7.40 7.55 17.22
CA PHE A 129 6.82 6.79 18.33
C PHE A 129 7.66 5.58 18.72
N ASP A 130 7.49 5.12 19.96
CA ASP A 130 8.06 3.86 20.48
C ASP A 130 7.13 2.70 20.07
N PRO A 131 7.54 1.80 19.15
CA PRO A 131 6.69 0.72 18.65
C PRO A 131 6.50 -0.41 19.68
N ALA A 132 7.27 -0.44 20.77
CA ALA A 132 7.06 -1.39 21.86
C ALA A 132 5.99 -0.91 22.85
N LYS A 133 5.90 0.41 23.06
CA LYS A 133 4.93 1.03 23.96
C LYS A 133 3.68 1.56 23.24
N MET A 134 3.74 1.67 21.90
CA MET A 134 2.73 2.34 21.09
C MET A 134 2.42 3.75 21.61
N ALA A 135 3.47 4.55 21.78
CA ALA A 135 3.40 5.88 22.38
C ALA A 135 4.21 6.89 21.56
N THR A 136 3.58 8.01 21.20
CA THR A 136 4.23 9.12 20.49
C THR A 136 5.30 9.74 21.38
N ILE A 137 6.48 9.94 20.84
CA ILE A 137 7.63 10.59 21.48
C ILE A 137 7.72 12.04 21.03
N LYS A 138 7.58 12.28 19.71
CA LYS A 138 7.77 13.61 19.12
C LYS A 138 6.97 13.72 17.81
N ARG A 139 6.55 14.94 17.50
CA ARG A 139 5.96 15.31 16.21
C ARG A 139 6.88 16.27 15.49
N ILE A 140 7.15 16.02 14.22
CA ILE A 140 8.05 16.81 13.36
C ILE A 140 7.25 17.40 12.20
N PRO A 141 7.25 18.72 11.98
CA PRO A 141 6.67 19.29 10.77
C PRO A 141 7.47 18.91 9.53
N VAL A 142 6.75 18.57 8.45
CA VAL A 142 7.30 18.22 7.13
C VAL A 142 6.57 19.00 6.04
N ALA A 143 6.86 18.73 4.77
CA ALA A 143 6.18 19.35 3.64
C ALA A 143 4.70 18.87 3.54
N ASP A 144 3.89 19.62 2.78
CA ASP A 144 2.44 19.40 2.70
C ASP A 144 2.10 18.06 2.07
N ASP A 145 1.11 17.38 2.67
CA ASP A 145 0.59 16.08 2.29
C ASP A 145 1.67 14.96 2.31
N PRO A 146 2.28 14.69 3.50
CA PRO A 146 3.23 13.59 3.65
C PRO A 146 2.49 12.25 3.58
N ASP A 147 2.89 11.39 2.65
CA ASP A 147 2.28 10.09 2.39
C ASP A 147 3.27 8.95 2.65
N ALA A 148 3.97 8.46 1.65
CA ALA A 148 4.95 7.38 1.80
C ALA A 148 6.23 7.84 2.49
N LEU A 149 6.84 6.92 3.26
CA LEU A 149 8.15 7.19 3.86
C LEU A 149 9.04 5.94 3.82
N PHE A 150 10.35 6.16 3.79
CA PHE A 150 11.35 5.12 3.62
C PHE A 150 12.54 5.39 4.55
N TYR A 151 13.12 4.33 5.09
CA TYR A 151 14.36 4.41 5.84
C TYR A 151 15.55 4.10 4.94
N ASP A 152 16.47 5.05 4.84
CA ASP A 152 17.74 4.86 4.16
C ASP A 152 18.77 4.29 5.13
N GLU A 153 19.13 3.02 4.91
CA GLU A 153 20.09 2.31 5.74
C GLU A 153 21.53 2.82 5.59
N PHE A 154 21.86 3.51 4.49
CA PHE A 154 23.21 4.01 4.22
C PHE A 154 23.47 5.34 4.92
N ASP A 155 22.61 6.31 4.72
CA ASP A 155 22.74 7.65 5.30
C ASP A 155 22.04 7.76 6.67
N LYS A 156 21.31 6.69 7.10
CA LYS A 156 20.56 6.62 8.37
C LYS A 156 19.51 7.73 8.47
N LEU A 157 18.81 8.00 7.40
CA LEU A 157 17.81 9.04 7.31
C LEU A 157 16.41 8.44 7.00
N VAL A 158 15.38 9.14 7.43
CA VAL A 158 14.01 8.88 6.98
C VAL A 158 13.69 9.87 5.85
N TYR A 159 13.35 9.33 4.70
CA TYR A 159 12.86 10.05 3.53
C TYR A 159 11.34 10.03 3.56
N VAL A 160 10.70 11.20 3.45
CA VAL A 160 9.26 11.39 3.49
C VAL A 160 8.82 12.02 2.18
N ALA A 161 8.04 11.30 1.38
CA ALA A 161 7.44 11.79 0.16
C ALA A 161 6.17 12.60 0.47
N SER A 162 6.03 13.80 -0.09
CA SER A 162 4.92 14.72 0.16
C SER A 162 4.26 15.11 -1.16
N GLY A 163 3.00 14.64 -1.35
CA GLY A 163 2.28 14.68 -2.62
C GLY A 163 2.02 16.09 -3.14
N ASP A 164 1.30 16.90 -2.37
CA ASP A 164 0.85 18.24 -2.78
C ASP A 164 2.00 19.24 -2.94
N SER A 165 3.04 19.11 -2.15
CA SER A 165 4.21 19.99 -2.21
C SER A 165 5.23 19.61 -3.28
N HIS A 166 5.15 18.41 -3.87
CA HIS A 166 6.14 17.84 -4.80
C HIS A 166 7.56 17.80 -4.21
N LEU A 167 7.66 17.59 -2.91
CA LEU A 167 8.92 17.58 -2.16
C LEU A 167 9.15 16.22 -1.49
N ALA A 168 10.40 15.90 -1.24
CA ALA A 168 10.76 14.97 -0.20
C ALA A 168 11.36 15.73 0.99
N THR A 169 11.03 15.31 2.21
CA THR A 169 11.62 15.82 3.45
C THR A 169 12.53 14.75 4.04
N LEU A 170 13.75 15.15 4.42
CA LEU A 170 14.70 14.27 5.12
C LEU A 170 14.66 14.52 6.62
N ILE A 171 14.48 13.48 7.40
CA ILE A 171 14.51 13.49 8.86
C ILE A 171 15.72 12.69 9.34
N ASP A 172 16.47 13.25 10.26
CA ASP A 172 17.53 12.55 10.99
C ASP A 172 16.93 11.94 12.27
N PRO A 173 16.84 10.60 12.38
CA PRO A 173 16.33 9.92 13.56
C PRO A 173 17.12 10.20 14.84
N ALA A 174 18.43 10.45 14.74
CA ALA A 174 19.28 10.68 15.90
C ALA A 174 19.00 12.05 16.55
N THR A 175 18.79 13.08 15.74
CA THR A 175 18.44 14.43 16.22
C THR A 175 16.93 14.64 16.31
N GLN A 176 16.15 13.75 15.71
CA GLN A 176 14.71 13.82 15.59
C GLN A 176 14.27 15.17 14.99
N ALA A 177 14.87 15.56 13.89
CA ALA A 177 14.63 16.83 13.22
C ALA A 177 14.69 16.70 11.69
N THR A 178 13.93 17.55 11.00
CA THR A 178 14.08 17.78 9.57
C THR A 178 15.43 18.42 9.29
N ILE A 179 16.19 17.87 8.33
CA ILE A 179 17.53 18.34 7.97
C ILE A 179 17.60 18.91 6.54
N ALA A 180 16.68 18.54 5.68
CA ALA A 180 16.62 19.04 4.29
C ALA A 180 15.26 18.74 3.65
N THR A 181 15.01 19.42 2.51
CA THR A 181 13.97 19.06 1.54
C THR A 181 14.58 18.91 0.16
N ILE A 182 13.99 18.06 -0.67
CA ILE A 182 14.42 17.75 -2.04
C ILE A 182 13.25 18.03 -2.98
N PRO A 183 13.34 18.98 -3.92
CA PRO A 183 12.36 19.14 -4.99
C PRO A 183 12.38 17.92 -5.93
N LEU A 184 11.24 17.27 -6.14
CA LEU A 184 11.13 16.07 -6.94
C LEU A 184 10.71 16.33 -8.38
N GLY A 185 10.04 17.45 -8.65
CA GLY A 185 9.59 17.83 -9.99
C GLY A 185 8.24 17.26 -10.42
N GLY A 186 7.50 16.62 -9.51
CA GLY A 186 6.15 16.10 -9.68
C GLY A 186 5.64 15.49 -8.37
N ALA A 187 4.39 15.05 -8.37
CA ALA A 187 3.72 14.45 -7.21
C ALA A 187 4.29 13.05 -6.91
N PRO A 188 5.05 12.87 -5.82
CA PRO A 188 5.61 11.57 -5.46
C PRO A 188 4.54 10.62 -4.93
N GLU A 189 4.70 9.35 -5.27
CA GLU A 189 3.97 8.21 -4.72
C GLU A 189 4.96 7.25 -4.03
N TYR A 190 4.92 5.97 -4.36
CA TYR A 190 5.83 5.00 -3.76
C TYR A 190 7.23 5.03 -4.38
N ALA A 191 8.22 4.56 -3.62
CA ALA A 191 9.60 4.48 -4.06
C ALA A 191 10.23 3.12 -3.71
N ALA A 192 11.38 2.84 -4.33
CA ALA A 192 12.18 1.67 -4.02
C ALA A 192 13.67 2.05 -3.93
N PHE A 193 14.36 1.46 -2.97
CA PHE A 193 15.77 1.70 -2.73
C PHE A 193 16.64 0.68 -3.47
N ASP A 194 17.62 1.14 -4.21
CA ASP A 194 18.63 0.32 -4.86
C ASP A 194 19.91 0.31 -4.01
N THR A 195 20.14 -0.79 -3.32
CA THR A 195 21.29 -0.93 -2.41
C THR A 195 22.63 -0.88 -3.14
N SER A 196 22.67 -1.32 -4.40
CA SER A 196 23.90 -1.37 -5.20
C SER A 196 24.40 0.01 -5.62
N THR A 197 23.49 0.93 -5.94
CA THR A 197 23.82 2.31 -6.34
C THR A 197 23.61 3.32 -5.23
N LYS A 198 22.92 2.96 -4.15
CA LYS A 198 22.47 3.83 -3.06
C LYS A 198 21.55 4.96 -3.54
N LEU A 199 20.75 4.69 -4.56
CA LEU A 199 19.76 5.61 -5.08
C LEU A 199 18.35 5.16 -4.68
N LEU A 200 17.50 6.10 -4.35
CA LEU A 200 16.07 5.89 -4.21
C LEU A 200 15.40 6.20 -5.56
N TYR A 201 14.67 5.23 -6.12
CA TYR A 201 13.83 5.45 -7.29
C TYR A 201 12.43 5.83 -6.86
N GLN A 202 11.96 7.01 -7.26
CA GLN A 202 10.69 7.60 -6.86
C GLN A 202 9.76 7.74 -8.06
N ASN A 203 8.54 7.20 -7.95
CA ASN A 203 7.47 7.44 -8.90
C ASN A 203 6.94 8.87 -8.77
N LEU A 204 6.70 9.53 -9.91
CA LEU A 204 5.98 10.81 -9.99
C LEU A 204 4.68 10.58 -10.76
N HIS A 205 3.57 10.62 -10.04
CA HIS A 205 2.25 10.22 -10.53
C HIS A 205 1.74 11.12 -11.67
N ASP A 206 1.81 12.43 -11.47
CA ASP A 206 1.27 13.43 -12.38
C ASP A 206 2.06 13.59 -13.69
N THR A 207 3.35 13.28 -13.66
CA THR A 207 4.25 13.38 -14.82
C THR A 207 4.51 12.03 -15.50
N SER A 208 4.03 10.92 -14.93
CA SER A 208 4.33 9.56 -15.40
C SER A 208 5.82 9.32 -15.60
N THR A 209 6.61 9.68 -14.60
CA THR A 209 8.08 9.66 -14.59
C THR A 209 8.57 8.85 -13.40
N VAL A 210 9.72 8.22 -13.52
CA VAL A 210 10.52 7.76 -12.39
C VAL A 210 11.77 8.62 -12.28
N VAL A 211 12.11 9.06 -11.07
CA VAL A 211 13.34 9.83 -10.80
C VAL A 211 14.25 9.07 -9.85
N ALA A 212 15.55 9.21 -10.03
CA ALA A 212 16.56 8.73 -9.10
C ALA A 212 16.96 9.85 -8.16
N VAL A 213 16.82 9.62 -6.86
CA VAL A 213 17.16 10.54 -5.78
C VAL A 213 18.41 10.04 -5.07
N ASP A 214 19.42 10.90 -5.00
CA ASP A 214 20.63 10.71 -4.20
C ASP A 214 20.41 11.43 -2.87
N ILE A 215 20.15 10.66 -1.80
CA ILE A 215 19.80 11.19 -0.47
C ILE A 215 21.02 11.91 0.13
N ALA A 216 22.23 11.36 -0.01
CA ALA A 216 23.46 12.00 0.47
C ALA A 216 23.71 13.36 -0.21
N LYS A 217 23.41 13.47 -1.50
CA LYS A 217 23.51 14.75 -2.25
C LYS A 217 22.29 15.65 -2.08
N ARG A 218 21.19 15.11 -1.52
CA ARG A 218 19.91 15.81 -1.34
C ARG A 218 19.35 16.33 -2.66
N ALA A 219 19.37 15.50 -3.69
CA ALA A 219 19.00 15.92 -5.03
C ALA A 219 18.44 14.79 -5.89
N VAL A 220 17.52 15.14 -6.78
CA VAL A 220 17.21 14.33 -7.96
C VAL A 220 18.41 14.38 -8.89
N VAL A 221 18.99 13.23 -9.21
CA VAL A 221 20.18 13.13 -10.08
C VAL A 221 19.83 12.77 -11.50
N GLN A 222 18.69 12.12 -11.73
CA GLN A 222 18.23 11.68 -13.04
C GLN A 222 16.72 11.47 -13.02
N GLY A 223 16.08 11.52 -14.20
CA GLY A 223 14.67 11.20 -14.38
C GLY A 223 14.37 10.63 -15.76
N TRP A 224 13.39 9.73 -15.85
CA TRP A 224 13.02 9.06 -17.10
C TRP A 224 11.50 8.93 -17.23
N PRO A 225 10.93 9.21 -18.42
CA PRO A 225 9.51 8.99 -18.68
C PRO A 225 9.21 7.48 -18.73
N LEU A 226 8.09 7.10 -18.13
CA LEU A 226 7.61 5.72 -18.11
C LEU A 226 6.69 5.46 -19.32
N GLN A 227 7.27 5.16 -20.47
CA GLN A 227 6.49 4.89 -21.69
C GLN A 227 5.57 3.68 -21.51
N GLY A 228 4.25 3.88 -21.70
CA GLY A 228 3.25 2.83 -21.52
C GLY A 228 2.81 2.60 -20.07
N CYS A 229 3.23 3.45 -19.14
CA CYS A 229 2.76 3.52 -17.76
C CYS A 229 2.17 4.91 -17.47
N GLU A 230 0.91 4.97 -17.11
CA GLU A 230 0.20 6.22 -16.82
C GLU A 230 -0.14 6.27 -15.33
N ALA A 231 0.16 7.40 -14.68
CA ALA A 231 -0.05 7.60 -13.25
C ALA A 231 0.58 6.47 -12.40
N PRO A 232 1.92 6.37 -12.35
CA PRO A 232 2.61 5.34 -11.55
C PRO A 232 2.35 5.56 -10.05
N THR A 233 2.07 4.46 -9.32
CA THR A 233 1.79 4.44 -7.88
C THR A 233 2.76 3.51 -7.16
N GLY A 234 2.36 2.27 -6.86
CA GLY A 234 3.20 1.29 -6.18
C GLY A 234 4.47 0.92 -6.95
N MET A 235 5.53 0.61 -6.22
CA MET A 235 6.83 0.22 -6.79
C MET A 235 7.48 -0.89 -5.96
N ALA A 236 8.17 -1.80 -6.65
CA ALA A 236 9.09 -2.76 -6.04
C ALA A 236 10.34 -2.91 -6.92
N ILE A 237 11.44 -3.40 -6.35
CA ILE A 237 12.71 -3.57 -7.05
C ILE A 237 13.18 -5.02 -7.04
N ASP A 238 13.66 -5.50 -8.18
CA ASP A 238 14.50 -6.68 -8.34
C ASP A 238 15.95 -6.21 -8.58
N GLU A 239 16.72 -6.15 -7.52
CA GLU A 239 18.10 -5.68 -7.59
C GLU A 239 19.00 -6.65 -8.39
N VAL A 240 18.70 -7.95 -8.34
CA VAL A 240 19.48 -8.99 -9.03
C VAL A 240 19.41 -8.83 -10.55
N HIS A 241 18.20 -8.65 -11.07
CA HIS A 241 17.99 -8.49 -12.50
C HIS A 241 17.89 -7.03 -12.95
N ARG A 242 18.05 -6.08 -12.01
CA ARG A 242 18.02 -4.64 -12.27
C ARG A 242 16.68 -4.18 -12.87
N ARG A 243 15.56 -4.52 -12.20
CA ARG A 243 14.20 -4.18 -12.64
C ARG A 243 13.42 -3.42 -11.57
N LEU A 244 12.70 -2.39 -11.97
CA LEU A 244 11.61 -1.83 -11.17
C LEU A 244 10.29 -2.38 -11.70
N PHE A 245 9.44 -2.79 -10.77
CA PHE A 245 8.06 -3.18 -11.01
C PHE A 245 7.16 -2.05 -10.57
N ILE A 246 6.41 -1.45 -11.48
CA ILE A 246 5.66 -0.22 -11.25
C ILE A 246 4.20 -0.43 -11.58
N GLY A 247 3.31 -0.21 -10.61
CA GLY A 247 1.87 -0.20 -10.81
C GLY A 247 1.43 1.09 -11.50
N CYS A 248 0.76 0.99 -12.65
CA CYS A 248 0.31 2.13 -13.44
C CYS A 248 -1.20 2.29 -13.29
N ASN A 249 -1.60 3.21 -12.42
CA ASN A 249 -2.98 3.35 -11.92
C ASN A 249 -3.98 3.66 -13.04
N ALA A 250 -3.65 4.60 -13.93
CA ALA A 250 -4.60 5.09 -14.93
C ALA A 250 -4.83 4.09 -16.09
N ASN A 251 -3.82 3.29 -16.45
CA ASN A 251 -3.95 2.33 -17.56
C ASN A 251 -3.88 0.86 -17.17
N SER A 252 -3.88 0.55 -15.85
CA SER A 252 -4.11 -0.80 -15.30
C SER A 252 -3.07 -1.84 -15.73
N VAL A 253 -1.81 -1.45 -15.81
CA VAL A 253 -0.68 -2.34 -16.12
C VAL A 253 0.37 -2.33 -15.01
N LEU A 254 1.12 -3.41 -14.91
CA LEU A 254 2.41 -3.46 -14.25
C LEU A 254 3.46 -3.15 -15.33
N ALA A 255 4.17 -2.04 -15.20
CA ALA A 255 5.31 -1.73 -16.04
C ALA A 255 6.59 -2.31 -15.43
N VAL A 256 7.46 -2.82 -16.28
CA VAL A 256 8.79 -3.29 -15.91
C VAL A 256 9.81 -2.33 -16.50
N PHE A 257 10.51 -1.61 -15.63
CA PHE A 257 11.53 -0.66 -16.02
C PHE A 257 12.93 -1.25 -15.81
N ASP A 258 13.74 -1.23 -16.85
CA ASP A 258 15.13 -1.71 -16.82
C ASP A 258 16.05 -0.59 -16.31
N LEU A 259 16.72 -0.84 -15.18
CA LEU A 259 17.64 0.11 -14.55
C LEU A 259 18.97 0.30 -15.29
N ASN A 260 19.31 -0.59 -16.22
CA ASN A 260 20.51 -0.46 -17.05
C ASN A 260 20.21 0.26 -18.36
N GLU A 261 19.05 -0.06 -18.98
CA GLU A 261 18.62 0.54 -20.24
C GLU A 261 17.83 1.84 -20.05
N HIS A 262 17.40 2.13 -18.81
CA HIS A 262 16.62 3.30 -18.42
C HIS A 262 15.33 3.47 -19.23
N ARG A 263 14.60 2.38 -19.46
CA ARG A 263 13.33 2.38 -20.18
C ARG A 263 12.41 1.24 -19.74
N VAL A 264 11.14 1.38 -20.02
CA VAL A 264 10.19 0.28 -19.86
C VAL A 264 10.47 -0.81 -20.90
N VAL A 265 10.66 -2.06 -20.45
CA VAL A 265 10.98 -3.22 -21.30
C VAL A 265 9.80 -4.19 -21.43
N ALA A 266 8.85 -4.15 -20.52
CA ALA A 266 7.63 -4.95 -20.57
C ALA A 266 6.47 -4.26 -19.86
N THR A 267 5.25 -4.60 -20.27
CA THR A 267 4.02 -4.26 -19.56
C THR A 267 3.16 -5.51 -19.41
N VAL A 268 2.56 -5.71 -18.24
CA VAL A 268 1.70 -6.85 -17.93
C VAL A 268 0.34 -6.32 -17.51
N PRO A 269 -0.77 -6.68 -18.17
CA PRO A 269 -2.10 -6.31 -17.73
C PRO A 269 -2.40 -6.90 -16.34
N ILE A 270 -2.81 -6.04 -15.40
CA ILE A 270 -3.21 -6.41 -14.04
C ILE A 270 -4.57 -5.80 -13.70
N GLY A 271 -5.02 -5.91 -12.46
CA GLY A 271 -6.30 -5.32 -12.03
C GLY A 271 -6.34 -3.79 -12.16
N LYS A 272 -7.54 -3.23 -12.21
CA LYS A 272 -7.77 -1.78 -12.34
C LYS A 272 -7.24 -1.01 -11.13
N ALA A 273 -6.73 0.17 -11.41
CA ALA A 273 -6.23 1.12 -10.42
C ALA A 273 -5.23 0.44 -9.43
N PRO A 274 -4.15 -0.19 -9.94
CA PRO A 274 -3.11 -0.72 -9.06
C PRO A 274 -2.53 0.41 -8.21
N ASP A 275 -2.28 0.09 -6.94
CA ASP A 275 -1.85 1.07 -5.96
C ASP A 275 -0.60 0.61 -5.20
N SER A 276 -0.51 -0.67 -4.91
CA SER A 276 0.64 -1.24 -4.21
C SER A 276 1.23 -2.41 -4.99
N VAL A 277 2.56 -2.49 -4.97
CA VAL A 277 3.35 -3.56 -5.62
C VAL A 277 4.40 -4.06 -4.64
N ALA A 278 4.54 -5.38 -4.54
CA ALA A 278 5.64 -6.03 -3.83
C ALA A 278 6.30 -7.10 -4.69
N PHE A 279 7.56 -7.38 -4.42
CA PHE A 279 8.34 -8.42 -5.10
C PHE A 279 8.94 -9.39 -4.09
N ASP A 280 8.71 -10.67 -4.30
CA ASP A 280 9.32 -11.76 -3.56
C ASP A 280 10.48 -12.33 -4.40
N PRO A 281 11.74 -12.04 -4.04
CA PRO A 281 12.90 -12.44 -4.84
C PRO A 281 13.19 -13.94 -4.80
N GLU A 282 12.77 -14.66 -3.76
CA GLU A 282 12.99 -16.11 -3.68
C GLU A 282 12.03 -16.88 -4.60
N LEU A 283 10.81 -16.39 -4.75
CA LEU A 283 9.80 -16.97 -5.62
C LEU A 283 9.80 -16.35 -7.02
N ASN A 284 10.53 -15.25 -7.23
CA ASN A 284 10.47 -14.41 -8.44
C ASN A 284 9.02 -14.01 -8.77
N ARG A 285 8.27 -13.59 -7.73
CA ARG A 285 6.85 -13.24 -7.84
C ARG A 285 6.60 -11.78 -7.51
N ILE A 286 5.83 -11.14 -8.37
CA ILE A 286 5.33 -9.80 -8.17
C ILE A 286 3.86 -9.89 -7.74
N TYR A 287 3.50 -9.15 -6.71
CA TYR A 287 2.14 -9.02 -6.21
C TYR A 287 1.70 -7.57 -6.40
N ALA A 288 0.53 -7.37 -6.99
CA ALA A 288 -0.03 -6.03 -7.19
C ALA A 288 -1.49 -5.99 -6.76
N THR A 289 -1.85 -5.00 -5.94
CA THR A 289 -3.23 -4.74 -5.52
C THR A 289 -3.67 -3.35 -5.94
N GLY A 290 -4.99 -3.15 -6.00
CA GLY A 290 -5.58 -1.84 -6.30
C GLY A 290 -7.00 -1.72 -5.79
N LYS A 291 -7.49 -0.49 -5.67
CA LYS A 291 -8.82 -0.13 -5.11
C LYS A 291 -10.00 -0.88 -5.76
N SER A 292 -9.81 -1.46 -6.93
CA SER A 292 -10.80 -2.35 -7.57
C SER A 292 -11.01 -3.68 -6.83
N GLY A 293 -10.18 -4.01 -5.85
CA GLY A 293 -10.23 -5.27 -5.11
C GLY A 293 -9.66 -6.45 -5.90
N ILE A 294 -8.66 -6.21 -6.71
CA ILE A 294 -7.91 -7.24 -7.44
C ILE A 294 -6.52 -7.39 -6.82
N LEU A 295 -6.12 -8.63 -6.55
CA LEU A 295 -4.74 -9.01 -6.29
C LEU A 295 -4.24 -9.80 -7.50
N ALA A 296 -3.34 -9.23 -8.26
CA ALA A 296 -2.64 -9.91 -9.34
C ALA A 296 -1.36 -10.57 -8.82
N VAL A 297 -1.12 -11.81 -9.23
CA VAL A 297 0.12 -12.55 -8.96
C VAL A 297 0.82 -12.76 -10.30
N VAL A 298 1.99 -12.18 -10.46
CA VAL A 298 2.77 -12.22 -11.70
C VAL A 298 4.07 -12.97 -11.44
N GLN A 299 4.37 -13.96 -12.26
CA GLN A 299 5.66 -14.68 -12.23
C GLN A 299 6.66 -14.02 -13.18
N GLN A 300 7.84 -13.76 -12.69
CA GLN A 300 9.00 -13.46 -13.50
C GLN A 300 9.68 -14.78 -13.88
N ASP A 301 9.50 -15.24 -15.11
CA ASP A 301 10.14 -16.46 -15.61
C ASP A 301 11.59 -16.18 -16.04
N GLU A 302 11.84 -15.00 -16.57
CA GLU A 302 13.13 -14.44 -16.99
C GLU A 302 13.13 -12.93 -16.78
N PRO A 303 14.25 -12.20 -16.77
CA PRO A 303 14.30 -10.77 -16.51
C PRO A 303 13.37 -9.89 -17.37
N ASN A 304 12.99 -10.38 -18.55
CA ASN A 304 12.09 -9.67 -19.49
C ASN A 304 10.86 -10.51 -19.87
N LYS A 305 10.54 -11.58 -19.15
CA LYS A 305 9.43 -12.47 -19.46
C LYS A 305 8.54 -12.71 -18.24
N TYR A 306 7.32 -12.29 -18.35
CA TYR A 306 6.35 -12.25 -17.26
C TYR A 306 5.06 -12.95 -17.66
N ARG A 307 4.40 -13.61 -16.70
CA ARG A 307 3.08 -14.19 -16.90
C ARG A 307 2.23 -14.02 -15.66
N VAL A 308 0.95 -13.71 -15.83
CA VAL A 308 -0.01 -13.69 -14.74
C VAL A 308 -0.30 -15.12 -14.30
N LEU A 309 -0.03 -15.43 -13.03
CA LEU A 309 -0.38 -16.71 -12.43
C LEU A 309 -1.84 -16.76 -12.01
N ASP A 310 -2.26 -15.72 -11.29
CA ASP A 310 -3.61 -15.58 -10.75
C ASP A 310 -4.07 -14.14 -10.78
N THR A 311 -5.38 -13.98 -10.93
CA THR A 311 -6.13 -12.75 -10.70
C THR A 311 -7.16 -13.05 -9.61
N ILE A 312 -6.87 -12.66 -8.38
CA ILE A 312 -7.67 -12.98 -7.20
C ILE A 312 -8.62 -11.83 -6.93
N HIS A 313 -9.92 -12.13 -6.90
CA HIS A 313 -10.93 -11.16 -6.53
C HIS A 313 -11.03 -11.09 -5.00
N LEU A 314 -10.65 -9.95 -4.47
CA LEU A 314 -10.80 -9.54 -3.10
C LEU A 314 -12.08 -8.70 -2.93
N HIS A 315 -12.26 -8.06 -1.80
CA HIS A 315 -13.28 -7.05 -1.62
C HIS A 315 -12.83 -5.71 -2.20
N TYR A 316 -13.77 -4.92 -2.71
CA TYR A 316 -13.50 -3.54 -3.16
C TYR A 316 -12.78 -2.73 -2.08
N GLY A 317 -11.76 -1.98 -2.47
CA GLY A 317 -10.94 -1.18 -1.56
C GLY A 317 -9.73 -1.91 -0.97
N ALA A 318 -9.52 -3.20 -1.27
CA ALA A 318 -8.27 -3.88 -0.95
C ALA A 318 -7.16 -3.34 -1.85
N HIS A 319 -6.35 -2.38 -1.37
CA HIS A 319 -5.46 -1.63 -2.25
C HIS A 319 -3.99 -1.64 -1.84
N THR A 320 -3.66 -1.71 -0.56
CA THR A 320 -2.28 -1.78 -0.11
C THR A 320 -1.90 -3.18 0.34
N LEU A 321 -0.65 -3.54 0.14
CA LEU A 321 -0.10 -4.82 0.52
C LEU A 321 1.35 -4.71 0.98
N THR A 322 1.76 -5.66 1.78
CA THR A 322 3.17 -5.96 2.06
C THR A 322 3.36 -7.47 2.14
N PHE A 323 4.61 -7.93 2.07
CA PHE A 323 4.93 -9.32 2.34
C PHE A 323 6.01 -9.44 3.43
N ASP A 324 6.01 -10.55 4.14
CA ASP A 324 7.04 -10.91 5.10
C ASP A 324 8.12 -11.73 4.39
N PRO A 325 9.34 -11.23 4.22
CA PRO A 325 10.40 -11.96 3.54
C PRO A 325 10.84 -13.24 4.27
N ALA A 326 10.57 -13.36 5.57
CA ALA A 326 10.95 -14.55 6.34
C ALA A 326 9.97 -15.72 6.18
N THR A 327 8.71 -15.45 5.89
CA THR A 327 7.65 -16.45 5.78
C THR A 327 6.96 -16.46 4.41
N HIS A 328 7.26 -15.49 3.56
CA HIS A 328 6.57 -15.20 2.30
C HIS A 328 5.07 -14.92 2.44
N ALA A 329 4.59 -14.71 3.67
CA ALA A 329 3.19 -14.36 3.91
C ALA A 329 2.88 -12.98 3.34
N LEU A 330 1.76 -12.87 2.64
CA LEU A 330 1.29 -11.63 2.04
C LEU A 330 0.13 -11.09 2.88
N TYR A 331 0.19 -9.80 3.20
CA TYR A 331 -0.80 -9.07 3.97
C TYR A 331 -1.42 -8.00 3.09
N VAL A 332 -2.76 -7.94 3.04
CA VAL A 332 -3.51 -6.98 2.23
C VAL A 332 -4.48 -6.20 3.10
N ALA A 333 -4.37 -4.89 3.11
CA ALA A 333 -5.25 -3.98 3.83
C ALA A 333 -6.33 -3.39 2.91
N TYR A 334 -7.39 -2.85 3.53
CA TYR A 334 -8.55 -2.33 2.82
C TYR A 334 -8.73 -0.83 3.05
N ALA A 335 -8.85 -0.05 1.96
CA ALA A 335 -9.11 1.39 1.96
C ALA A 335 -10.57 1.75 1.68
N SER A 336 -11.54 0.88 1.94
CA SER A 336 -12.93 1.18 1.68
C SER A 336 -13.75 1.32 2.96
N LEU A 337 -14.99 1.76 2.81
CA LEU A 337 -16.01 1.85 3.86
C LEU A 337 -16.27 0.47 4.50
N VAL A 338 -15.31 -0.02 5.28
CA VAL A 338 -15.40 -1.32 5.92
C VAL A 338 -15.71 -1.09 7.39
N VAL A 339 -16.89 -1.50 7.80
CA VAL A 339 -17.35 -1.39 9.20
C VAL A 339 -16.47 -2.21 10.16
N ASN A 340 -15.79 -3.21 9.66
CA ASN A 340 -14.86 -4.04 10.42
C ASN A 340 -13.51 -4.09 9.72
N PRO A 341 -12.57 -3.21 10.04
CA PRO A 341 -11.25 -3.18 9.43
C PRO A 341 -10.53 -4.51 9.66
N ARG A 342 -9.83 -4.98 8.65
CA ARG A 342 -9.13 -6.26 8.71
C ARG A 342 -8.02 -6.32 7.67
N VAL A 343 -7.07 -7.20 7.91
CA VAL A 343 -6.00 -7.53 6.98
C VAL A 343 -6.23 -8.94 6.47
N ALA A 344 -6.27 -9.13 5.16
CA ALA A 344 -6.29 -10.46 4.55
C ALA A 344 -4.88 -11.05 4.53
N VAL A 345 -4.76 -12.33 4.86
CA VAL A 345 -3.48 -13.05 4.91
C VAL A 345 -3.47 -14.16 3.89
N PHE A 346 -2.41 -14.18 3.07
CA PHE A 346 -2.17 -15.24 2.09
C PHE A 346 -0.79 -15.85 2.27
N ILE A 347 -0.65 -17.12 1.93
CA ILE A 347 0.63 -17.81 1.88
C ILE A 347 0.85 -18.34 0.46
N PRO A 348 2.01 -18.12 -0.16
CA PRO A 348 2.33 -18.66 -1.46
C PRO A 348 2.31 -20.20 -1.45
N ARG A 349 1.78 -20.79 -2.52
CA ARG A 349 2.03 -22.18 -2.83
C ARG A 349 3.40 -22.28 -3.49
N THR A 350 4.27 -23.11 -2.95
CA THR A 350 5.46 -23.57 -3.68
C THR A 350 4.98 -24.45 -4.83
N LEU A 351 5.38 -24.11 -6.05
CA LEU A 351 5.07 -24.90 -7.25
C LEU A 351 5.87 -26.20 -7.27
#